data_4e35ccf92e01ec95de1ba4b6a8c16851
#
_entry.id   4e35ccf92e01ec95de1ba4b6a8c16851
#
_cell.length_a   1.000
_cell.length_b   1.000
_cell.length_c   1.000
_cell.angle_alpha   90.00
_cell.angle_beta   90.00
_cell.angle_gamma   90.00
#
_symmetry.space_group_name_H-M   'P 1'
#
loop_
_entity.id
_entity.type
_entity.pdbx_description
1 polymer ?
#
loop_
_entity_poly.entity_id
_entity_poly.type
_entity_poly.pdbx_seq_one_letter_code
_entity_poly.pdbx_strand_id
1 'polypeptide(L)'
;MLFRSEDGQLLKAGDVLVKIPRAQGKAGDITGGLPRVTELFEARNPSNPAVVSEIDGEITMGKVKRGNREVIVTSKTGDVKKYLISLSKQILVQENDYVRAGTPLSDGAITPQDILAIKGPTAVQEYIVNEVQDVYRLQGVKINDKHFEIIVRQMMRKVQIEEAGDTRFLEAQIVDKLDFMEENDRIWGKKVVVDAGDSENLAAGQIVTARKLRDENSSLKRRDLKLVQVRDAVPATSTQILQGITRAALQTSSFMSAASFQETTKVLNDAAINGKSDRLEGMKENVICGHLIPAGTGQREFEKIVVGSREDYERTMANRRTVIDFSEPAE
;
A
#
# COMPACT_ATOMS: atom_id res chain seq x y z
N MET A 1 -20.18 12.97 -28.32
CA MET A 1 -21.19 12.26 -29.13
C MET A 1 -20.49 11.07 -29.77
N LEU A 2 -21.00 9.86 -29.59
CA LEU A 2 -20.51 8.67 -30.25
C LEU A 2 -21.60 8.24 -31.26
N PHE A 3 -21.29 8.34 -32.55
CA PHE A 3 -22.15 7.80 -33.59
C PHE A 3 -22.01 6.28 -33.61
N ARG A 4 -23.13 5.57 -33.64
CA ARG A 4 -23.17 4.10 -33.72
C ARG A 4 -23.56 3.58 -35.10
N SER A 5 -24.00 4.45 -35.98
CA SER A 5 -24.32 4.12 -37.37
C SER A 5 -23.19 4.59 -38.29
N GLU A 6 -22.86 3.74 -39.28
CA GLU A 6 -21.90 4.06 -40.32
C GLU A 6 -22.64 4.57 -41.57
N ASP A 7 -21.96 5.32 -42.43
CA ASP A 7 -22.51 5.81 -43.69
C ASP A 7 -22.91 4.64 -44.60
N GLY A 8 -24.19 4.64 -45.04
CA GLY A 8 -24.74 3.59 -45.88
C GLY A 8 -25.34 2.39 -45.12
N GLN A 9 -25.38 2.38 -43.81
CA GLN A 9 -26.00 1.33 -43.00
C GLN A 9 -27.53 1.42 -43.08
N LEU A 10 -28.19 0.30 -43.41
CA LEU A 10 -29.65 0.19 -43.37
C LEU A 10 -30.11 0.05 -41.90
N LEU A 11 -30.88 1.05 -41.44
CA LEU A 11 -31.40 1.13 -40.09
C LEU A 11 -32.83 0.62 -39.99
N LYS A 12 -33.15 -0.07 -38.91
CA LYS A 12 -34.49 -0.52 -38.57
C LYS A 12 -35.11 0.42 -37.53
N ALA A 13 -36.43 0.45 -37.46
CA ALA A 13 -37.13 1.20 -36.42
C ALA A 13 -36.72 0.68 -35.03
N GLY A 14 -36.19 1.59 -34.19
CA GLY A 14 -35.67 1.27 -32.85
C GLY A 14 -34.14 1.21 -32.75
N ASP A 15 -33.42 1.30 -33.86
CA ASP A 15 -31.95 1.31 -33.83
C ASP A 15 -31.39 2.62 -33.25
N VAL A 16 -30.37 2.49 -32.46
CA VAL A 16 -29.71 3.63 -31.77
C VAL A 16 -28.74 4.33 -32.72
N LEU A 17 -29.07 5.52 -33.17
CA LEU A 17 -28.26 6.32 -34.10
C LEU A 17 -27.08 6.99 -33.41
N VAL A 18 -27.31 7.58 -32.28
CA VAL A 18 -26.31 8.38 -31.54
C VAL A 18 -26.43 8.10 -30.06
N LYS A 19 -25.29 7.84 -29.42
CA LYS A 19 -25.18 7.86 -27.96
C LYS A 19 -24.65 9.22 -27.53
N ILE A 20 -25.48 10.01 -26.90
CA ILE A 20 -25.05 11.21 -26.21
C ILE A 20 -24.78 10.77 -24.77
N PRO A 21 -23.48 10.71 -24.33
CA PRO A 21 -23.23 10.51 -22.92
C PRO A 21 -23.95 11.66 -22.20
N ARG A 22 -24.90 11.32 -21.33
CA ARG A 22 -25.43 12.33 -20.41
C ARG A 22 -24.21 12.88 -19.72
N ALA A 23 -23.96 14.19 -19.89
CA ALA A 23 -22.99 14.86 -19.03
C ALA A 23 -23.36 14.39 -17.62
N GLN A 24 -22.46 13.68 -16.97
CA GLN A 24 -22.58 13.39 -15.56
C GLN A 24 -22.53 14.76 -14.87
N GLY A 25 -23.64 15.49 -14.98
CA GLY A 25 -23.88 16.59 -14.08
C GLY A 25 -23.85 15.94 -12.72
N LYS A 26 -22.86 16.23 -11.93
CA LYS A 26 -22.77 15.93 -10.48
C LYS A 26 -23.94 16.61 -9.74
N ALA A 27 -25.13 16.59 -10.33
CA ALA A 27 -26.36 17.22 -9.84
C ALA A 27 -26.97 16.50 -8.62
N GLY A 28 -26.40 15.35 -8.22
CA GLY A 28 -26.79 14.62 -7.03
C GLY A 28 -25.92 14.90 -5.80
N ASP A 29 -24.87 15.69 -5.92
CA ASP A 29 -23.88 15.84 -4.85
C ASP A 29 -23.88 17.26 -4.24
N ILE A 30 -25.04 17.68 -3.79
CA ILE A 30 -25.18 18.89 -2.94
C ILE A 30 -24.50 18.68 -1.57
N THR A 31 -24.22 17.42 -1.19
CA THR A 31 -23.44 17.05 0.00
C THR A 31 -21.93 16.98 -0.25
N GLY A 32 -21.49 17.32 -1.44
CA GLY A 32 -20.11 17.18 -1.95
C GLY A 32 -19.13 18.24 -1.50
N GLY A 33 -19.21 18.76 -0.33
CA GLY A 33 -18.22 19.67 0.23
C GLY A 33 -17.14 18.94 1.04
N LEU A 34 -16.71 19.55 2.14
CA LEU A 34 -15.77 18.98 3.12
C LEU A 34 -16.11 17.55 3.56
N PRO A 35 -17.40 17.16 3.76
CA PRO A 35 -17.74 15.78 4.08
C PRO A 35 -17.23 14.75 3.04
N ARG A 36 -17.28 15.08 1.75
CA ARG A 36 -16.77 14.18 0.69
C ARG A 36 -15.27 14.02 0.75
N VAL A 37 -14.53 15.09 1.02
CA VAL A 37 -13.07 15.04 1.21
C VAL A 37 -12.70 14.14 2.38
N THR A 38 -13.41 14.29 3.51
CA THR A 38 -13.23 13.43 4.69
C THR A 38 -13.51 11.96 4.37
N GLU A 39 -14.59 11.68 3.64
CA GLU A 39 -14.97 10.32 3.22
C GLU A 39 -13.86 9.69 2.35
N LEU A 40 -13.31 10.45 1.39
CA LEU A 40 -12.22 9.97 0.53
C LEU A 40 -10.93 9.70 1.31
N PHE A 41 -10.52 10.61 2.18
CA PHE A 41 -9.31 10.43 2.98
C PHE A 41 -9.45 9.38 4.09
N GLU A 42 -10.65 9.14 4.59
CA GLU A 42 -10.90 8.03 5.52
C GLU A 42 -11.14 6.69 4.80
N ALA A 43 -11.10 6.69 3.47
CA ALA A 43 -11.36 5.50 2.63
C ALA A 43 -12.67 4.79 3.02
N ARG A 44 -13.70 5.58 3.36
CA ARG A 44 -15.03 5.07 3.72
C ARG A 44 -15.81 4.70 2.48
N ASN A 45 -16.68 3.71 2.62
CA ASN A 45 -17.63 3.39 1.57
C ASN A 45 -18.64 4.55 1.46
N PRO A 46 -18.92 5.03 0.25
CA PRO A 46 -19.90 6.08 0.04
C PRO A 46 -21.30 5.59 0.42
N SER A 47 -22.18 6.52 0.82
CA SER A 47 -23.56 6.22 1.17
C SER A 47 -24.36 5.61 0.00
N ASN A 48 -24.03 6.00 -1.22
CA ASN A 48 -24.58 5.44 -2.47
C ASN A 48 -23.45 4.94 -3.38
N PRO A 49 -22.92 3.71 -3.15
CA PRO A 49 -21.85 3.17 -3.98
C PRO A 49 -22.34 2.85 -5.40
N ALA A 50 -21.56 3.17 -6.41
CA ALA A 50 -21.79 2.71 -7.76
C ALA A 50 -21.42 1.23 -7.88
N VAL A 51 -22.14 0.49 -8.72
CA VAL A 51 -21.72 -0.85 -9.12
C VAL A 51 -20.75 -0.70 -10.28
N VAL A 52 -19.57 -1.31 -10.15
CA VAL A 52 -18.46 -1.19 -11.11
C VAL A 52 -18.22 -2.52 -11.79
N SER A 53 -17.89 -2.51 -13.09
CA SER A 53 -17.49 -3.73 -13.78
C SER A 53 -16.09 -4.18 -13.36
N GLU A 54 -15.93 -5.45 -13.02
CA GLU A 54 -14.63 -6.03 -12.66
C GLU A 54 -13.86 -6.53 -13.87
N ILE A 55 -14.56 -6.81 -14.99
CA ILE A 55 -13.98 -7.36 -16.22
C ILE A 55 -14.29 -6.46 -17.42
N ASP A 56 -13.44 -6.56 -18.44
CA ASP A 56 -13.72 -5.97 -19.75
C ASP A 56 -14.71 -6.85 -20.50
N GLY A 57 -15.75 -6.27 -21.08
CA GLY A 57 -16.70 -7.09 -21.80
C GLY A 57 -17.88 -6.35 -22.38
N GLU A 58 -18.74 -7.10 -23.06
CA GLU A 58 -20.00 -6.64 -23.63
C GLU A 58 -21.13 -6.85 -22.63
N ILE A 59 -22.02 -5.88 -22.55
CA ILE A 59 -23.14 -5.89 -21.62
C ILE A 59 -24.36 -6.55 -22.23
N THR A 60 -24.94 -7.46 -21.47
CA THR A 60 -26.26 -8.05 -21.75
C THR A 60 -27.20 -7.78 -20.58
N MET A 61 -28.39 -7.28 -20.87
CA MET A 61 -29.40 -7.02 -19.85
C MET A 61 -30.16 -8.30 -19.50
N GLY A 62 -30.07 -8.71 -18.24
CA GLY A 62 -30.79 -9.85 -17.71
C GLY A 62 -32.18 -9.53 -17.19
N LYS A 63 -32.84 -10.52 -16.59
CA LYS A 63 -34.17 -10.39 -16.00
C LYS A 63 -34.18 -9.60 -14.71
N VAL A 64 -35.29 -8.92 -14.44
CA VAL A 64 -35.53 -8.28 -13.16
C VAL A 64 -35.89 -9.36 -12.12
N LYS A 65 -35.13 -9.44 -11.02
CA LYS A 65 -35.35 -10.38 -9.94
C LYS A 65 -35.48 -9.59 -8.61
N ARG A 66 -36.57 -9.75 -7.92
CA ARG A 66 -36.79 -9.17 -6.55
C ARG A 66 -36.44 -7.67 -6.44
N GLY A 67 -36.83 -6.85 -7.42
CA GLY A 67 -36.56 -5.41 -7.41
C GLY A 67 -35.12 -5.01 -7.85
N ASN A 68 -34.29 -5.97 -8.30
CA ASN A 68 -32.99 -5.72 -8.87
C ASN A 68 -32.97 -6.13 -10.33
N ARG A 69 -32.30 -5.34 -11.18
CA ARG A 69 -32.01 -5.72 -12.56
C ARG A 69 -30.65 -6.42 -12.62
N GLU A 70 -30.63 -7.57 -13.27
CA GLU A 70 -29.41 -8.30 -13.55
C GLU A 70 -28.71 -7.67 -14.78
N VAL A 71 -27.44 -7.31 -14.64
CA VAL A 71 -26.57 -6.86 -15.73
C VAL A 71 -25.45 -7.88 -15.85
N ILE A 72 -25.27 -8.42 -17.03
CA ILE A 72 -24.31 -9.46 -17.32
C ILE A 72 -23.21 -8.85 -18.19
N VAL A 73 -21.96 -8.99 -17.76
CA VAL A 73 -20.79 -8.59 -18.55
C VAL A 73 -20.09 -9.85 -19.03
N THR A 74 -19.94 -9.98 -20.34
CA THR A 74 -19.28 -11.13 -20.97
C THR A 74 -17.97 -10.69 -21.59
N SER A 75 -16.86 -11.25 -21.11
CA SER A 75 -15.54 -10.96 -21.64
C SER A 75 -15.32 -11.69 -22.98
N LYS A 76 -14.37 -11.18 -23.79
CA LYS A 76 -13.90 -11.87 -25.00
C LYS A 76 -13.23 -13.23 -24.70
N THR A 77 -12.77 -13.43 -23.48
CA THR A 77 -12.20 -14.70 -22.99
C THR A 77 -13.25 -15.75 -22.64
N GLY A 78 -14.54 -15.35 -22.61
CA GLY A 78 -15.67 -16.24 -22.23
C GLY A 78 -16.04 -16.14 -20.75
N ASP A 79 -15.36 -15.31 -19.96
CA ASP A 79 -15.70 -15.07 -18.55
C ASP A 79 -17.00 -14.27 -18.48
N VAL A 80 -17.91 -14.70 -17.60
CA VAL A 80 -19.21 -14.06 -17.41
C VAL A 80 -19.37 -13.63 -15.96
N LYS A 81 -19.55 -12.33 -15.73
CA LYS A 81 -19.88 -11.78 -14.41
C LYS A 81 -21.27 -11.16 -14.40
N LYS A 82 -22.03 -11.44 -13.34
CA LYS A 82 -23.40 -10.99 -13.14
C LYS A 82 -23.46 -9.98 -12.01
N TYR A 83 -24.02 -8.82 -12.29
CA TYR A 83 -24.20 -7.74 -11.33
C TYR A 83 -25.68 -7.50 -11.10
N LEU A 84 -26.07 -7.36 -9.83
CA LEU A 84 -27.44 -7.06 -9.42
C LEU A 84 -27.54 -5.58 -9.06
N ILE A 85 -28.22 -4.80 -9.87
CA ILE A 85 -28.40 -3.35 -9.67
C ILE A 85 -29.83 -3.09 -9.23
N SER A 86 -30.00 -2.40 -8.10
CA SER A 86 -31.33 -2.00 -7.62
C SER A 86 -32.04 -1.11 -8.65
N LEU A 87 -33.34 -1.31 -8.83
CA LEU A 87 -34.16 -0.45 -9.70
C LEU A 87 -34.21 1.01 -9.25
N SER A 88 -33.87 1.29 -7.97
CA SER A 88 -33.74 2.66 -7.46
C SER A 88 -32.55 3.41 -8.03
N LYS A 89 -31.55 2.70 -8.55
CA LYS A 89 -30.35 3.28 -9.16
C LYS A 89 -30.50 3.42 -10.66
N GLN A 90 -30.02 4.53 -11.20
CA GLN A 90 -29.99 4.72 -12.64
C GLN A 90 -28.87 3.86 -13.24
N ILE A 91 -29.20 3.06 -14.26
CA ILE A 91 -28.21 2.29 -15.02
C ILE A 91 -27.62 3.22 -16.08
N LEU A 92 -26.28 3.32 -16.12
CA LEU A 92 -25.54 4.21 -17.03
C LEU A 92 -25.20 3.55 -18.37
N VAL A 93 -25.36 2.25 -18.46
CA VAL A 93 -24.96 1.43 -19.61
C VAL A 93 -26.16 0.86 -20.35
N GLN A 94 -25.99 0.56 -21.62
CA GLN A 94 -27.03 -0.02 -22.47
C GLN A 94 -26.66 -1.44 -22.91
N GLU A 95 -27.62 -2.15 -23.43
CA GLU A 95 -27.38 -3.47 -24.01
C GLU A 95 -26.40 -3.38 -25.20
N ASN A 96 -25.51 -4.36 -25.32
CA ASN A 96 -24.43 -4.42 -26.31
C ASN A 96 -23.39 -3.30 -26.19
N ASP A 97 -23.33 -2.56 -25.05
CA ASP A 97 -22.23 -1.65 -24.78
C ASP A 97 -20.99 -2.42 -24.39
N TYR A 98 -19.83 -2.04 -24.93
CA TYR A 98 -18.55 -2.54 -24.45
C TYR A 98 -18.02 -1.70 -23.30
N VAL A 99 -17.81 -2.31 -22.14
CA VAL A 99 -17.27 -1.66 -20.95
C VAL A 99 -15.89 -2.18 -20.62
N ARG A 100 -15.07 -1.30 -20.05
CA ARG A 100 -13.76 -1.67 -19.49
C ARG A 100 -13.88 -1.93 -18.00
N ALA A 101 -12.98 -2.74 -17.47
CA ALA A 101 -12.84 -2.94 -16.04
C ALA A 101 -12.71 -1.59 -15.30
N GLY A 102 -13.48 -1.43 -14.22
CA GLY A 102 -13.58 -0.19 -13.47
C GLY A 102 -14.50 0.88 -14.06
N THR A 103 -15.32 0.56 -15.09
CA THR A 103 -16.39 1.46 -15.56
C THR A 103 -17.63 1.32 -14.68
N PRO A 104 -18.23 2.43 -14.19
CA PRO A 104 -19.47 2.36 -13.42
C PRO A 104 -20.64 1.91 -14.29
N LEU A 105 -21.36 0.91 -13.82
CA LEU A 105 -22.57 0.38 -14.44
C LEU A 105 -23.82 1.10 -13.95
N SER A 106 -23.78 1.62 -12.71
CA SER A 106 -24.87 2.36 -12.09
C SER A 106 -24.45 3.74 -11.64
N ASP A 107 -25.42 4.59 -11.39
CA ASP A 107 -25.22 5.88 -10.72
C ASP A 107 -24.73 5.69 -9.28
N GLY A 108 -23.91 6.64 -8.80
CA GLY A 108 -23.33 6.64 -7.48
C GLY A 108 -21.83 6.96 -7.48
N ALA A 109 -21.24 7.04 -6.32
CA ALA A 109 -19.82 7.27 -6.15
C ALA A 109 -19.06 5.94 -6.21
N ILE A 110 -17.93 5.90 -6.91
CA ILE A 110 -17.10 4.70 -6.99
C ILE A 110 -16.35 4.55 -5.67
N THR A 111 -16.31 3.32 -5.15
CA THR A 111 -15.56 2.99 -3.94
C THR A 111 -14.06 2.95 -4.26
N PRO A 112 -13.20 3.66 -3.53
CA PRO A 112 -11.75 3.61 -3.80
C PRO A 112 -11.15 2.20 -3.70
N GLN A 113 -11.73 1.35 -2.84
CA GLN A 113 -11.31 -0.04 -2.67
C GLN A 113 -11.59 -0.90 -3.92
N ASP A 114 -12.72 -0.67 -4.60
CA ASP A 114 -13.05 -1.39 -5.84
C ASP A 114 -12.07 -0.99 -6.96
N ILE A 115 -11.70 0.29 -7.02
CA ILE A 115 -10.69 0.76 -7.98
C ILE A 115 -9.35 0.09 -7.70
N LEU A 116 -8.96 -0.04 -6.41
CA LEU A 116 -7.73 -0.70 -6.03
C LEU A 116 -7.70 -2.16 -6.48
N ALA A 117 -8.79 -2.89 -6.25
CA ALA A 117 -8.90 -4.29 -6.61
C ALA A 117 -8.90 -4.52 -8.13
N ILE A 118 -9.51 -3.60 -8.90
CA ILE A 118 -9.73 -3.77 -10.34
C ILE A 118 -8.60 -3.14 -11.16
N LYS A 119 -8.24 -1.88 -10.88
CA LYS A 119 -7.30 -1.09 -11.69
C LYS A 119 -5.90 -0.96 -11.07
N GLY A 120 -5.76 -1.36 -9.82
CA GLY A 120 -4.49 -1.29 -9.11
C GLY A 120 -4.20 0.06 -8.43
N PRO A 121 -3.02 0.17 -7.78
CA PRO A 121 -2.69 1.29 -6.88
C PRO A 121 -2.60 2.65 -7.57
N THR A 122 -2.03 2.72 -8.77
CA THR A 122 -1.85 3.99 -9.49
C THR A 122 -3.19 4.66 -9.82
N ALA A 123 -4.16 3.88 -10.29
CA ALA A 123 -5.48 4.39 -10.64
C ALA A 123 -6.25 4.93 -9.41
N VAL A 124 -6.05 4.32 -8.22
CA VAL A 124 -6.64 4.82 -6.97
C VAL A 124 -6.03 6.16 -6.57
N GLN A 125 -4.71 6.30 -6.72
CA GLN A 125 -4.02 7.55 -6.41
C GLN A 125 -4.54 8.69 -7.26
N GLU A 126 -4.60 8.48 -8.58
CA GLU A 126 -5.16 9.46 -9.52
C GLU A 126 -6.63 9.78 -9.20
N TYR A 127 -7.43 8.77 -8.90
CA TYR A 127 -8.85 8.95 -8.58
C TYR A 127 -9.03 9.83 -7.33
N ILE A 128 -8.33 9.51 -6.23
CA ILE A 128 -8.48 10.26 -4.97
C ILE A 128 -8.01 11.70 -5.15
N VAL A 129 -6.86 11.94 -5.80
CA VAL A 129 -6.34 13.29 -6.03
C VAL A 129 -7.30 14.11 -6.89
N ASN A 130 -7.81 13.54 -7.99
CA ASN A 130 -8.74 14.23 -8.87
C ASN A 130 -10.08 14.55 -8.18
N GLU A 131 -10.67 13.59 -7.48
CA GLU A 131 -11.94 13.80 -6.75
C GLU A 131 -11.80 14.87 -5.66
N VAL A 132 -10.71 14.85 -4.90
CA VAL A 132 -10.45 15.87 -3.87
C VAL A 132 -10.23 17.24 -4.49
N GLN A 133 -9.44 17.33 -5.56
CA GLN A 133 -9.22 18.58 -6.29
C GLN A 133 -10.50 19.15 -6.88
N ASP A 134 -11.35 18.31 -7.44
CA ASP A 134 -12.64 18.73 -7.98
C ASP A 134 -13.51 19.38 -6.90
N VAL A 135 -13.56 18.79 -5.69
CA VAL A 135 -14.31 19.37 -4.56
C VAL A 135 -13.75 20.77 -4.20
N TYR A 136 -12.43 20.92 -4.10
CA TYR A 136 -11.82 22.21 -3.78
C TYR A 136 -11.98 23.23 -4.89
N ARG A 137 -11.86 22.82 -6.16
CA ARG A 137 -12.11 23.69 -7.32
C ARG A 137 -13.52 24.23 -7.37
N LEU A 138 -14.51 23.40 -7.04
CA LEU A 138 -15.92 23.83 -6.93
C LEU A 138 -16.14 24.90 -5.86
N GLN A 139 -15.30 24.91 -4.82
CA GLN A 139 -15.31 25.91 -3.76
C GLN A 139 -14.40 27.12 -4.06
N GLY A 140 -13.78 27.18 -5.25
CA GLY A 140 -12.89 28.26 -5.64
C GLY A 140 -11.50 28.23 -4.99
N VAL A 141 -11.16 27.16 -4.28
CA VAL A 141 -9.87 27.00 -3.60
C VAL A 141 -8.88 26.31 -4.53
N LYS A 142 -7.68 26.88 -4.67
CA LYS A 142 -6.58 26.31 -5.45
C LYS A 142 -5.52 25.74 -4.50
N ILE A 143 -5.31 24.44 -4.56
CA ILE A 143 -4.29 23.71 -3.78
C ILE A 143 -3.41 22.94 -4.75
N ASN A 144 -2.10 22.88 -4.47
CA ASN A 144 -1.18 22.09 -5.29
C ASN A 144 -1.40 20.60 -5.03
N ASP A 145 -1.43 19.79 -6.09
CA ASP A 145 -1.66 18.34 -6.04
C ASP A 145 -0.68 17.60 -5.12
N LYS A 146 0.56 18.11 -4.99
CA LYS A 146 1.60 17.51 -4.14
C LYS A 146 1.17 17.31 -2.67
N HIS A 147 0.34 18.20 -2.14
CA HIS A 147 -0.17 18.07 -0.77
C HIS A 147 -1.07 16.84 -0.61
N PHE A 148 -1.91 16.56 -1.62
CA PHE A 148 -2.78 15.39 -1.62
C PHE A 148 -2.00 14.11 -1.94
N GLU A 149 -1.05 14.18 -2.86
CA GLU A 149 -0.19 13.05 -3.22
C GLU A 149 0.58 12.49 -2.01
N ILE A 150 1.11 13.38 -1.15
CA ILE A 150 1.80 12.98 0.09
C ILE A 150 0.84 12.24 1.02
N ILE A 151 -0.39 12.73 1.18
CA ILE A 151 -1.40 12.10 2.04
C ILE A 151 -1.77 10.73 1.48
N VAL A 152 -2.07 10.63 0.19
CA VAL A 152 -2.45 9.38 -0.47
C VAL A 152 -1.32 8.35 -0.42
N ARG A 153 -0.06 8.79 -0.56
CA ARG A 153 1.10 7.92 -0.36
C ARG A 153 1.13 7.29 1.03
N GLN A 154 0.81 8.06 2.08
CA GLN A 154 0.74 7.52 3.45
C GLN A 154 -0.43 6.55 3.64
N MET A 155 -1.57 6.79 2.98
CA MET A 155 -2.72 5.89 2.98
C MET A 155 -2.41 4.52 2.37
N MET A 156 -1.45 4.45 1.44
CA MET A 156 -1.06 3.25 0.71
C MET A 156 0.31 2.68 1.14
N ARG A 157 0.78 3.05 2.31
CA ARG A 157 2.08 2.62 2.83
C ARG A 157 2.11 1.15 3.24
N LYS A 158 0.97 0.58 3.64
CA LYS A 158 0.86 -0.77 4.19
C LYS A 158 0.38 -1.78 3.15
N VAL A 159 0.87 -3.00 3.30
CA VAL A 159 0.43 -4.17 2.53
C VAL A 159 -0.04 -5.26 3.48
N GLN A 160 -0.96 -6.10 3.02
CA GLN A 160 -1.41 -7.28 3.74
C GLN A 160 -0.74 -8.51 3.14
N ILE A 161 -0.15 -9.34 3.98
CA ILE A 161 0.46 -10.59 3.56
C ILE A 161 -0.64 -11.59 3.21
N GLU A 162 -0.57 -12.20 2.04
CA GLU A 162 -1.43 -13.31 1.62
C GLU A 162 -0.80 -14.63 2.00
N GLU A 163 0.36 -14.91 1.44
CA GLU A 163 1.14 -16.10 1.75
C GLU A 163 2.47 -15.68 2.34
N ALA A 164 2.79 -16.20 3.51
CA ALA A 164 4.02 -15.85 4.21
C ALA A 164 5.29 -16.47 3.59
N GLY A 165 5.14 -17.57 2.84
CA GLY A 165 6.27 -18.31 2.31
C GLY A 165 7.28 -18.69 3.40
N ASP A 166 8.56 -18.48 3.14
CA ASP A 166 9.65 -18.74 4.09
C ASP A 166 10.11 -17.47 4.83
N THR A 167 9.29 -16.40 4.80
CA THR A 167 9.57 -15.17 5.52
C THR A 167 9.19 -15.26 6.99
N ARG A 168 9.59 -14.27 7.79
CA ARG A 168 9.18 -14.15 9.20
C ARG A 168 7.76 -13.61 9.40
N PHE A 169 7.05 -13.28 8.32
CA PHE A 169 5.71 -12.72 8.39
C PHE A 169 4.67 -13.81 8.69
N LEU A 170 3.53 -13.36 9.23
CA LEU A 170 2.36 -14.19 9.41
C LEU A 170 1.33 -13.90 8.31
N GLU A 171 0.53 -14.90 7.96
CA GLU A 171 -0.60 -14.73 7.05
C GLU A 171 -1.58 -13.68 7.59
N ALA A 172 -2.15 -12.89 6.70
CA ALA A 172 -3.06 -11.78 7.00
C ALA A 172 -2.43 -10.62 7.83
N GLN A 173 -1.13 -10.65 8.11
CA GLN A 173 -0.44 -9.58 8.81
C GLN A 173 -0.36 -8.33 7.93
N ILE A 174 -0.54 -7.15 8.56
CA ILE A 174 -0.37 -5.85 7.91
C ILE A 174 1.03 -5.34 8.24
N VAL A 175 1.85 -5.12 7.21
CA VAL A 175 3.24 -4.66 7.34
C VAL A 175 3.51 -3.46 6.46
N ASP A 176 4.60 -2.73 6.71
CA ASP A 176 5.07 -1.67 5.83
C ASP A 176 5.57 -2.27 4.51
N LYS A 177 5.24 -1.60 3.41
CA LYS A 177 5.66 -2.04 2.08
C LYS A 177 7.18 -2.13 1.94
N LEU A 178 7.92 -1.24 2.60
CA LEU A 178 9.39 -1.26 2.60
C LEU A 178 9.92 -2.48 3.36
N ASP A 179 9.41 -2.74 4.57
CA ASP A 179 9.82 -3.91 5.37
C ASP A 179 9.53 -5.22 4.63
N PHE A 180 8.40 -5.26 3.91
CA PHE A 180 8.04 -6.40 3.06
C PHE A 180 9.05 -6.61 1.93
N MET A 181 9.44 -5.53 1.24
CA MET A 181 10.43 -5.61 0.16
C MET A 181 11.80 -6.02 0.69
N GLU A 182 12.26 -5.42 1.79
CA GLU A 182 13.54 -5.75 2.42
C GLU A 182 13.62 -7.22 2.86
N GLU A 183 12.54 -7.76 3.43
CA GLU A 183 12.52 -9.17 3.85
C GLU A 183 12.51 -10.13 2.66
N ASN A 184 11.77 -9.80 1.59
CA ASN A 184 11.81 -10.59 0.37
C ASN A 184 13.19 -10.54 -0.30
N ASP A 185 13.84 -9.38 -0.35
CA ASP A 185 15.21 -9.22 -0.86
C ASP A 185 16.21 -10.00 0.01
N ARG A 186 16.00 -10.01 1.32
CA ARG A 186 16.81 -10.79 2.25
C ARG A 186 16.77 -12.29 1.96
N ILE A 187 15.62 -12.80 1.51
CA ILE A 187 15.40 -14.23 1.22
C ILE A 187 15.80 -14.56 -0.22
N TRP A 188 15.79 -13.59 -1.10
CA TRP A 188 16.06 -13.77 -2.51
C TRP A 188 17.38 -14.53 -2.76
N GLY A 189 17.30 -15.61 -3.56
CA GLY A 189 18.45 -16.46 -3.90
C GLY A 189 18.97 -17.33 -2.78
N LYS A 190 18.29 -17.40 -1.62
CA LYS A 190 18.60 -18.32 -0.54
C LYS A 190 17.86 -19.64 -0.71
N LYS A 191 18.32 -20.65 0.03
CA LYS A 191 17.74 -21.99 0.02
C LYS A 191 17.31 -22.38 1.43
N VAL A 192 16.25 -23.15 1.52
CA VAL A 192 15.73 -23.71 2.76
C VAL A 192 16.15 -25.16 2.84
N VAL A 193 16.70 -25.55 3.97
CA VAL A 193 17.11 -26.93 4.26
C VAL A 193 15.86 -27.76 4.49
N VAL A 194 15.63 -28.77 3.65
CA VAL A 194 14.55 -29.75 3.82
C VAL A 194 14.99 -30.89 4.71
N ASP A 195 16.15 -31.47 4.39
CA ASP A 195 16.78 -32.55 5.18
C ASP A 195 18.25 -32.17 5.45
N ALA A 196 18.60 -32.06 6.70
CA ALA A 196 19.96 -31.70 7.13
C ALA A 196 20.99 -32.83 6.86
N GLY A 197 20.54 -34.06 6.55
CA GLY A 197 21.45 -35.18 6.41
C GLY A 197 22.29 -35.38 7.67
N ASP A 198 23.59 -35.57 7.48
CA ASP A 198 24.56 -35.75 8.59
C ASP A 198 25.30 -34.42 8.94
N SER A 199 24.71 -33.28 8.61
CA SER A 199 25.32 -31.96 8.91
C SER A 199 25.09 -31.59 10.38
N GLU A 200 26.16 -31.24 11.09
CA GLU A 200 26.12 -30.69 12.45
C GLU A 200 25.82 -29.20 12.50
N ASN A 201 26.07 -28.49 11.39
CA ASN A 201 25.99 -27.02 11.32
C ASN A 201 24.66 -26.50 10.77
N LEU A 202 23.84 -27.36 10.15
CA LEU A 202 22.59 -26.97 9.52
C LEU A 202 21.44 -27.79 10.10
N ALA A 203 20.32 -27.11 10.34
CA ALA A 203 19.09 -27.72 10.82
C ALA A 203 17.99 -27.67 9.75
N ALA A 204 17.05 -28.61 9.78
CA ALA A 204 15.88 -28.59 8.91
C ALA A 204 15.07 -27.30 9.13
N GLY A 205 14.57 -26.69 8.05
CA GLY A 205 13.88 -25.41 8.06
C GLY A 205 14.79 -24.17 8.09
N GLN A 206 16.10 -24.31 8.18
CA GLN A 206 17.02 -23.18 8.21
C GLN A 206 17.21 -22.59 6.81
N ILE A 207 17.20 -21.25 6.72
CA ILE A 207 17.49 -20.51 5.48
C ILE A 207 19.00 -20.31 5.36
N VAL A 208 19.57 -20.78 4.27
CA VAL A 208 21.01 -20.73 4.01
C VAL A 208 21.35 -20.09 2.68
N THR A 209 22.51 -19.47 2.58
CA THR A 209 23.03 -18.97 1.30
C THR A 209 23.59 -20.12 0.46
N ALA A 210 23.56 -19.99 -0.85
CA ALA A 210 24.11 -20.98 -1.78
C ALA A 210 25.62 -21.26 -1.52
N ARG A 211 26.36 -20.27 -1.04
CA ARG A 211 27.78 -20.41 -0.67
C ARG A 211 27.94 -21.30 0.55
N LYS A 212 27.23 -20.99 1.66
CA LYS A 212 27.30 -21.79 2.89
C LYS A 212 26.91 -23.25 2.65
N LEU A 213 25.85 -23.47 1.85
CA LEU A 213 25.41 -24.79 1.46
C LEU A 213 26.51 -25.56 0.66
N ARG A 214 27.17 -24.90 -0.28
CA ARG A 214 28.23 -25.50 -1.09
C ARG A 214 29.42 -25.89 -0.23
N ASP A 215 29.81 -25.03 0.68
CA ASP A 215 30.95 -25.26 1.59
C ASP A 215 30.65 -26.46 2.51
N GLU A 216 29.43 -26.52 3.07
CA GLU A 216 29.00 -27.62 3.93
C GLU A 216 28.91 -28.94 3.16
N ASN A 217 28.24 -28.96 1.99
CA ASN A 217 28.13 -30.16 1.17
C ASN A 217 29.50 -30.64 0.68
N SER A 218 30.45 -29.74 0.45
CA SER A 218 31.84 -30.11 0.10
C SER A 218 32.57 -30.77 1.28
N SER A 219 32.30 -30.29 2.50
CA SER A 219 32.83 -30.88 3.74
C SER A 219 32.25 -32.30 3.97
N LEU A 220 30.93 -32.46 3.86
CA LEU A 220 30.24 -33.74 4.00
C LEU A 220 30.69 -34.75 2.95
N LYS A 221 30.83 -34.32 1.70
CA LYS A 221 31.34 -35.18 0.61
C LYS A 221 32.75 -35.70 0.85
N ARG A 222 33.63 -34.89 1.48
CA ARG A 222 34.99 -35.34 1.85
C ARG A 222 35.01 -36.37 2.95
N ARG A 223 33.93 -36.42 3.77
CA ARG A 223 33.76 -37.36 4.88
C ARG A 223 32.88 -38.57 4.53
N ASP A 224 32.45 -38.69 3.26
CA ASP A 224 31.49 -39.69 2.75
C ASP A 224 30.18 -39.75 3.55
N LEU A 225 29.71 -38.59 4.01
CA LEU A 225 28.47 -38.40 4.76
C LEU A 225 27.30 -37.99 3.85
N LYS A 226 26.06 -38.16 4.35
CA LYS A 226 24.84 -37.79 3.63
C LYS A 226 24.76 -36.28 3.40
N LEU A 227 24.54 -35.87 2.15
CA LEU A 227 24.44 -34.46 1.75
C LEU A 227 23.13 -33.82 2.20
N VAL A 228 23.19 -32.50 2.43
CA VAL A 228 22.04 -31.68 2.78
C VAL A 228 21.13 -31.51 1.55
N GLN A 229 19.85 -31.80 1.70
CA GLN A 229 18.80 -31.55 0.69
C GLN A 229 18.15 -30.22 0.96
N VAL A 230 17.96 -29.44 -0.11
CA VAL A 230 17.42 -28.08 -0.03
C VAL A 230 16.40 -27.83 -1.13
N ARG A 231 15.49 -26.90 -0.87
CA ARG A 231 14.62 -26.26 -1.85
C ARG A 231 14.92 -24.76 -1.96
N ASP A 232 14.48 -24.13 -3.01
CA ASP A 232 14.57 -22.68 -3.10
C ASP A 232 13.61 -22.04 -2.09
N ALA A 233 14.04 -20.93 -1.48
CA ALA A 233 13.20 -20.17 -0.56
C ALA A 233 12.09 -19.47 -1.32
N VAL A 234 10.86 -19.56 -0.82
CA VAL A 234 9.67 -18.94 -1.40
C VAL A 234 9.46 -17.57 -0.76
N PRO A 235 9.46 -16.46 -1.53
CA PRO A 235 9.17 -15.14 -1.00
C PRO A 235 7.70 -15.03 -0.58
N ALA A 236 7.40 -14.09 0.31
CA ALA A 236 6.01 -13.77 0.67
C ALA A 236 5.29 -13.05 -0.47
N THR A 237 3.99 -13.30 -0.59
CA THR A 237 3.08 -12.55 -1.46
C THR A 237 2.25 -11.58 -0.64
N SER A 238 1.85 -10.45 -1.24
CA SER A 238 1.07 -9.43 -0.55
C SER A 238 0.11 -8.70 -1.45
N THR A 239 -1.01 -8.26 -0.87
CA THR A 239 -1.99 -7.38 -1.52
C THR A 239 -1.85 -5.97 -0.98
N GLN A 240 -1.89 -4.97 -1.87
CA GLN A 240 -1.87 -3.57 -1.48
C GLN A 240 -3.19 -3.21 -0.80
N ILE A 241 -3.12 -2.57 0.36
CA ILE A 241 -4.31 -2.06 1.06
C ILE A 241 -4.36 -0.54 1.02
N LEU A 242 -5.58 -0.02 1.04
CA LEU A 242 -5.86 1.41 1.20
C LEU A 242 -6.40 1.64 2.61
N GLN A 243 -5.72 2.45 3.40
CA GLN A 243 -6.12 2.79 4.76
C GLN A 243 -6.58 4.25 4.84
N GLY A 244 -7.59 4.52 5.66
CA GLY A 244 -7.95 5.89 6.00
C GLY A 244 -6.83 6.59 6.79
N ILE A 245 -6.79 7.93 6.73
CA ILE A 245 -5.75 8.75 7.38
C ILE A 245 -5.68 8.51 8.89
N THR A 246 -6.81 8.36 9.56
CA THR A 246 -6.87 8.09 11.00
C THR A 246 -6.20 6.76 11.33
N ARG A 247 -6.52 5.71 10.59
CA ARG A 247 -5.91 4.39 10.79
C ARG A 247 -4.42 4.38 10.44
N ALA A 248 -4.04 5.06 9.37
CA ALA A 248 -2.64 5.22 8.98
C ALA A 248 -1.83 5.95 10.06
N ALA A 249 -2.42 6.99 10.69
CA ALA A 249 -1.78 7.73 11.79
C ALA A 249 -1.60 6.91 13.07
N LEU A 250 -2.54 5.99 13.37
CA LEU A 250 -2.46 5.10 14.54
C LEU A 250 -1.51 3.91 14.33
N GLN A 251 -1.29 3.50 13.08
CA GLN A 251 -0.44 2.37 12.72
C GLN A 251 0.97 2.79 12.24
N THR A 252 1.45 3.95 12.67
CA THR A 252 2.82 4.40 12.42
C THR A 252 3.84 3.53 13.17
N SER A 253 5.09 3.56 12.72
CA SER A 253 6.20 2.87 13.39
C SER A 253 6.47 3.43 14.78
N SER A 254 6.23 4.74 14.99
CA SER A 254 6.34 5.40 16.28
C SER A 254 5.07 5.26 17.10
N PHE A 255 5.13 4.52 18.20
CA PHE A 255 4.01 4.41 19.13
C PHE A 255 3.76 5.70 19.92
N MET A 256 4.80 6.52 20.14
CA MET A 256 4.66 7.81 20.81
C MET A 256 3.84 8.80 19.98
N SER A 257 4.10 8.86 18.68
CA SER A 257 3.34 9.67 17.74
C SER A 257 1.88 9.22 17.67
N ALA A 258 1.63 7.93 17.60
CA ALA A 258 0.30 7.35 17.59
C ALA A 258 -0.46 7.65 18.89
N ALA A 259 0.17 7.44 20.06
CA ALA A 259 -0.42 7.70 21.36
C ALA A 259 -0.78 9.18 21.58
N SER A 260 -0.01 10.10 21.00
CA SER A 260 -0.31 11.54 21.09
C SER A 260 -1.50 11.98 20.24
N PHE A 261 -1.95 11.13 19.31
CA PHE A 261 -3.04 11.46 18.40
C PHE A 261 -4.41 11.01 18.95
N GLN A 262 -4.60 9.73 19.15
CA GLN A 262 -5.84 9.13 19.68
C GLN A 262 -5.54 7.80 20.38
N GLU A 263 -6.52 7.30 21.16
CA GLU A 263 -6.46 5.98 21.82
C GLU A 263 -5.18 5.77 22.66
N THR A 264 -4.73 6.80 23.37
CA THR A 264 -3.46 6.85 24.12
C THR A 264 -3.22 5.60 24.97
N THR A 265 -4.20 5.20 25.76
CA THR A 265 -4.08 4.05 26.69
C THR A 265 -3.90 2.74 25.96
N LYS A 266 -4.69 2.53 24.90
CA LYS A 266 -4.62 1.31 24.08
C LYS A 266 -3.27 1.18 23.37
N VAL A 267 -2.83 2.26 22.72
CA VAL A 267 -1.55 2.30 22.00
C VAL A 267 -0.37 2.04 22.93
N LEU A 268 -0.37 2.65 24.11
CA LEU A 268 0.69 2.45 25.10
C LEU A 268 0.68 1.03 25.68
N ASN A 269 -0.51 0.45 25.94
CA ASN A 269 -0.62 -0.92 26.39
C ASN A 269 -0.10 -1.91 25.32
N ASP A 270 -0.50 -1.73 24.07
CA ASP A 270 -0.03 -2.57 22.96
C ASP A 270 1.48 -2.45 22.75
N ALA A 271 2.03 -1.24 22.91
CA ALA A 271 3.47 -1.01 22.83
C ALA A 271 4.24 -1.68 23.97
N ALA A 272 3.68 -1.65 25.20
CA ALA A 272 4.29 -2.28 26.37
C ALA A 272 4.26 -3.81 26.27
N ILE A 273 3.12 -4.39 25.84
CA ILE A 273 2.98 -5.85 25.67
C ILE A 273 3.94 -6.37 24.59
N ASN A 274 4.07 -5.65 23.49
CA ASN A 274 4.94 -6.05 22.38
C ASN A 274 6.40 -5.62 22.55
N GLY A 275 6.77 -4.92 23.61
CA GLY A 275 8.13 -4.44 23.86
C GLY A 275 8.64 -3.51 22.75
N LYS A 276 7.77 -2.65 22.19
CA LYS A 276 8.14 -1.75 21.10
C LYS A 276 9.14 -0.70 21.55
N SER A 277 10.11 -0.42 20.70
CA SER A 277 11.11 0.64 20.87
C SER A 277 10.88 1.73 19.82
N ASP A 278 10.85 2.99 20.23
CA ASP A 278 10.72 4.14 19.35
C ASP A 278 12.10 4.69 18.98
N ARG A 279 12.37 4.89 17.70
CA ARG A 279 13.66 5.39 17.22
C ARG A 279 13.81 6.91 17.28
N LEU A 280 12.75 7.62 17.67
CA LEU A 280 12.70 9.09 17.74
C LEU A 280 13.13 9.77 16.42
N GLU A 281 12.66 9.25 15.30
CA GLU A 281 12.98 9.77 13.96
C GLU A 281 12.06 10.92 13.55
N GLY A 282 10.85 10.99 14.10
CA GLY A 282 9.86 12.01 13.79
C GLY A 282 9.99 13.27 14.65
N MET A 283 9.23 14.29 14.30
CA MET A 283 9.21 15.54 15.07
C MET A 283 8.43 15.41 16.38
N LYS A 284 7.25 14.76 16.35
CA LYS A 284 6.37 14.63 17.51
C LYS A 284 7.05 13.94 18.70
N GLU A 285 7.72 12.84 18.45
CA GLU A 285 8.40 12.02 19.45
C GLU A 285 9.48 12.83 20.17
N ASN A 286 10.29 13.56 19.41
CA ASN A 286 11.35 14.39 19.96
C ASN A 286 10.79 15.55 20.80
N VAL A 287 9.71 16.20 20.33
CA VAL A 287 9.05 17.27 21.09
C VAL A 287 8.47 16.73 22.40
N ILE A 288 7.84 15.55 22.40
CA ILE A 288 7.28 14.91 23.59
C ILE A 288 8.40 14.60 24.62
N CYS A 289 9.56 14.12 24.15
CA CYS A 289 10.70 13.81 24.99
C CYS A 289 11.51 15.05 25.41
N GLY A 290 11.20 16.23 24.90
CA GLY A 290 11.97 17.45 25.14
C GLY A 290 13.32 17.52 24.42
N HIS A 291 13.50 16.70 23.37
CA HIS A 291 14.66 16.74 22.50
C HIS A 291 14.50 17.77 21.38
N LEU A 292 15.62 18.21 20.82
CA LEU A 292 15.60 19.00 19.58
C LEU A 292 14.98 18.18 18.45
N ILE A 293 14.20 18.84 17.60
CA ILE A 293 13.64 18.19 16.41
C ILE A 293 14.77 17.76 15.45
N PRO A 294 14.63 16.66 14.72
CA PRO A 294 15.67 16.14 13.82
C PRO A 294 15.76 16.98 12.52
N ALA A 295 15.87 18.28 12.65
CA ALA A 295 15.98 19.24 11.57
C ALA A 295 16.83 20.45 11.98
N GLY A 296 17.55 21.05 11.05
CA GLY A 296 18.44 22.16 11.32
C GLY A 296 19.53 21.81 12.34
N THR A 297 19.67 22.58 13.41
CA THR A 297 20.68 22.36 14.45
C THR A 297 20.48 21.09 15.29
N GLY A 298 19.27 20.49 15.24
CA GLY A 298 18.96 19.24 15.93
C GLY A 298 19.22 17.97 15.10
N GLN A 299 19.76 18.07 13.90
CA GLN A 299 20.16 16.90 13.13
C GLN A 299 21.34 16.19 13.79
N ARG A 300 21.26 14.87 13.94
CA ARG A 300 22.28 14.04 14.57
C ARG A 300 23.67 14.19 13.94
N GLU A 301 23.72 14.53 12.66
CA GLU A 301 24.97 14.81 11.94
C GLU A 301 25.67 16.06 12.48
N PHE A 302 24.90 17.07 12.91
CA PHE A 302 25.46 18.32 13.44
C PHE A 302 25.87 18.25 14.91
N GLU A 303 25.33 17.30 15.69
CA GLU A 303 25.75 17.10 17.10
C GLU A 303 27.24 16.81 17.24
N LYS A 304 27.84 16.21 16.22
CA LYS A 304 29.26 15.86 16.18
C LYS A 304 30.15 16.94 15.57
N ILE A 305 29.54 18.00 15.04
CA ILE A 305 30.28 19.09 14.40
C ILE A 305 30.66 20.11 15.49
N VAL A 306 31.92 20.21 15.77
CA VAL A 306 32.48 21.25 16.62
C VAL A 306 32.94 22.39 15.72
N VAL A 307 32.27 23.55 15.85
CA VAL A 307 32.69 24.77 15.16
C VAL A 307 33.81 25.42 16.00
N GLY A 308 35.00 25.40 15.47
CA GLY A 308 36.16 25.97 16.13
C GLY A 308 37.23 26.42 15.11
N SER A 309 38.23 27.12 15.59
CA SER A 309 39.39 27.43 14.76
C SER A 309 40.24 26.17 14.55
N ARG A 310 41.07 26.18 13.51
CA ARG A 310 42.03 25.09 13.26
C ARG A 310 42.96 24.84 14.46
N GLU A 311 43.31 25.89 15.18
CA GLU A 311 44.12 25.82 16.40
C GLU A 311 43.39 25.10 17.52
N ASP A 312 42.10 25.34 17.70
CA ASP A 312 41.28 24.65 18.72
C ASP A 312 41.13 23.16 18.40
N TYR A 313 41.01 22.80 17.13
CA TYR A 313 40.97 21.42 16.67
C TYR A 313 42.31 20.71 16.98
N GLU A 314 43.45 21.35 16.64
CA GLU A 314 44.79 20.80 16.92
C GLU A 314 45.03 20.62 18.42
N ARG A 315 44.58 21.56 19.24
CA ARG A 315 44.62 21.45 20.73
C ARG A 315 43.76 20.29 21.22
N THR A 316 42.53 20.13 20.70
CA THR A 316 41.65 19.07 21.14
C THR A 316 42.17 17.68 20.72
N MET A 317 42.82 17.59 19.57
CA MET A 317 43.45 16.35 19.09
C MET A 317 44.72 16.03 19.87
N ALA A 318 45.53 17.04 20.25
CA ALA A 318 46.69 16.87 21.10
C ALA A 318 46.30 16.36 22.49
N ASN A 319 45.25 16.92 23.10
CA ASN A 319 44.74 16.48 24.41
C ASN A 319 44.15 15.05 24.34
N ARG A 320 43.54 14.63 23.25
CA ARG A 320 43.07 13.25 23.09
C ARG A 320 44.23 12.26 22.98
N ARG A 321 45.32 12.60 22.32
CA ARG A 321 46.50 11.74 22.22
C ARG A 321 47.18 11.54 23.60
N THR A 322 47.25 12.57 24.41
CA THR A 322 47.79 12.47 25.77
C THR A 322 46.94 11.61 26.71
N VAL A 323 45.62 11.52 26.51
CA VAL A 323 44.73 10.65 27.31
C VAL A 323 44.85 9.17 26.92
N ILE A 324 45.23 8.85 25.68
CA ILE A 324 45.39 7.48 25.22
C ILE A 324 46.72 6.88 25.68
N ASP A 325 47.77 7.68 25.81
CA ASP A 325 49.13 7.21 26.25
C ASP A 325 49.18 6.80 27.73
N PHE A 326 48.18 7.13 28.56
CA PHE A 326 48.10 6.72 29.96
C PHE A 326 47.39 5.38 30.22
N SER A 327 46.97 4.66 29.18
CA SER A 327 46.23 3.40 29.30
C SER A 327 47.05 2.14 28.93
N GLU A 328 48.35 2.24 28.74
CA GLU A 328 49.23 1.03 28.69
C GLU A 328 49.51 0.55 30.11
N PRO A 329 49.15 -0.70 30.46
CA PRO A 329 49.57 -1.25 31.73
C PRO A 329 51.08 -1.50 31.67
N ALA A 330 51.81 -0.92 32.62
CA ALA A 330 53.16 -1.38 32.89
C ALA A 330 53.16 -2.85 33.27
N GLU A 331 54.06 -3.64 32.71
CA GLU A 331 54.29 -5.07 32.94
C GLU A 331 54.27 -5.48 34.40
#